data_b0f59ff39cd24612c73b32e872514e58
#
_entry.id   b0f59ff39cd24612c73b32e872514e58
#
_cell.length_a   1.000
_cell.length_b   1.000
_cell.length_c   1.000
_cell.angle_alpha   90.00
_cell.angle_beta   90.00
_cell.angle_gamma   90.00
#
_symmetry.space_group_name_H-M   'P 1'
#
loop_
_entity.id
_entity.type
_entity.pdbx_description
1 polymer ?
#
loop_
_entity_poly.entity_id
_entity_poly.type
_entity_poly.pdbx_seq_one_letter_code
_entity_poly.pdbx_strand_id
1 'polypeptide(L)'
;MSETLFERAKLRIPGGVNSPVRSYDPYPLFVSSGKGSKIVTCDHDTLLDYCMGYGAVLLGHAYAEIIDSIKLQLDKGTLYCMPTEQEVELAELLCKTIPNTEMVRIMTTGSEATMHAIRLAKSFTSKKKIVKFDGGYHGSYDDVLVNAGSGATESSPVEDILFESAKNTLVIPYNDLTALEELVKIHSDIACLIVEPILANMGLIIPKQDFLNRIRRITEENGILLIFDEIVTGFRLSIGGASEYFGIRPDISTFGKALGNGFPLSAVSGRKGMSNSWISSI
;
A
#
# COMPACT_ATOMS: atom_id res chain seq x y z
N MET A 1 -11.63 30.84 6.55
CA MET A 1 -10.39 30.43 7.30
C MET A 1 -9.51 29.51 6.47
N SER A 2 -10.09 28.56 5.71
CA SER A 2 -9.33 27.64 4.84
C SER A 2 -8.49 28.39 3.81
N GLU A 3 -9.02 29.42 3.12
CA GLU A 3 -8.28 30.25 2.19
C GLU A 3 -7.03 30.89 2.85
N THR A 4 -7.21 31.52 4.02
CA THR A 4 -6.10 32.15 4.77
C THR A 4 -5.03 31.13 5.16
N LEU A 5 -5.44 29.91 5.56
CA LEU A 5 -4.52 28.81 5.88
C LEU A 5 -3.77 28.33 4.64
N PHE A 6 -4.44 28.27 3.49
CA PHE A 6 -3.82 27.89 2.24
C PHE A 6 -2.76 28.90 1.78
N GLU A 7 -3.06 30.22 1.85
CA GLU A 7 -2.06 31.26 1.56
C GLU A 7 -0.81 31.15 2.47
N ARG A 8 -1.01 30.87 3.76
CA ARG A 8 0.10 30.62 4.68
C ARG A 8 0.86 29.34 4.34
N ALA A 9 0.14 28.28 3.95
CA ALA A 9 0.73 26.98 3.58
C ALA A 9 1.64 27.12 2.36
N LYS A 10 1.21 27.83 1.32
CA LYS A 10 2.01 28.08 0.10
C LYS A 10 3.38 28.72 0.38
N LEU A 11 3.52 29.45 1.48
CA LEU A 11 4.81 30.04 1.87
C LEU A 11 5.81 29.02 2.45
N ARG A 12 5.38 27.82 2.79
CA ARG A 12 6.22 26.83 3.52
C ARG A 12 6.09 25.40 3.00
N ILE A 13 5.00 25.09 2.32
CA ILE A 13 4.70 23.75 1.78
C ILE A 13 4.60 23.88 0.27
N PRO A 14 5.38 23.14 -0.51
CA PRO A 14 5.30 23.16 -1.97
C PRO A 14 3.87 22.91 -2.45
N GLY A 15 3.33 23.83 -3.27
CA GLY A 15 1.93 23.78 -3.71
C GLY A 15 0.87 23.97 -2.61
N GLY A 16 1.28 24.32 -1.38
CA GLY A 16 0.38 24.53 -0.24
C GLY A 16 -0.20 23.24 0.39
N VAL A 17 0.16 22.06 -0.12
CA VAL A 17 -0.35 20.77 0.34
C VAL A 17 0.77 19.70 0.39
N ASN A 18 0.70 18.77 1.34
CA ASN A 18 1.68 17.69 1.48
C ASN A 18 1.43 16.49 0.54
N SER A 19 0.38 16.57 -0.29
CA SER A 19 0.11 15.55 -1.30
C SER A 19 -0.70 16.17 -2.43
N PRO A 20 -0.36 15.90 -3.70
CA PRO A 20 -1.06 16.45 -4.86
C PRO A 20 -2.57 16.16 -4.86
N VAL A 21 -2.96 14.98 -4.37
CA VAL A 21 -4.38 14.58 -4.27
C VAL A 21 -5.19 15.42 -3.27
N ARG A 22 -4.56 16.32 -2.51
CA ARG A 22 -5.23 17.28 -1.61
C ARG A 22 -5.36 18.68 -2.22
N SER A 23 -4.90 18.87 -3.46
CA SER A 23 -5.01 20.14 -4.16
C SER A 23 -6.37 20.26 -4.81
N TYR A 24 -7.13 21.31 -4.49
CA TYR A 24 -8.45 21.62 -5.04
C TYR A 24 -8.56 23.12 -5.33
N ASP A 25 -9.21 23.44 -6.43
CA ASP A 25 -9.53 24.83 -6.78
C ASP A 25 -10.81 25.29 -6.07
N PRO A 26 -10.88 26.55 -5.61
CA PRO A 26 -9.81 27.57 -5.59
C PRO A 26 -8.78 27.37 -4.46
N TYR A 27 -9.12 26.58 -3.44
CA TYR A 27 -8.25 26.17 -2.33
C TYR A 27 -8.84 24.94 -1.62
N PRO A 28 -7.99 24.09 -1.01
CA PRO A 28 -8.48 22.94 -0.25
C PRO A 28 -9.15 23.39 1.06
N LEU A 29 -10.15 22.63 1.50
CA LEU A 29 -10.71 22.78 2.84
C LEU A 29 -9.72 22.25 3.89
N PHE A 30 -9.53 23.04 4.95
CA PHE A 30 -8.73 22.62 6.10
C PHE A 30 -9.64 22.02 7.17
N VAL A 31 -9.30 20.85 7.67
CA VAL A 31 -10.08 20.11 8.67
C VAL A 31 -9.55 20.41 10.07
N SER A 32 -10.45 20.69 11.01
CA SER A 32 -10.13 20.93 12.42
C SER A 32 -10.34 19.68 13.29
N SER A 33 -11.33 18.84 12.98
CA SER A 33 -11.62 17.63 13.74
C SER A 33 -12.41 16.62 12.92
N GLY A 34 -12.46 15.37 13.40
CA GLY A 34 -13.29 14.31 12.82
C GLY A 34 -13.80 13.37 13.90
N LYS A 35 -15.03 12.87 13.75
CA LYS A 35 -15.62 11.85 14.63
C LYS A 35 -16.58 10.95 13.85
N GLY A 36 -16.39 9.64 13.94
CA GLY A 36 -17.17 8.68 13.16
C GLY A 36 -17.05 8.95 11.65
N SER A 37 -18.15 9.16 10.95
CA SER A 37 -18.20 9.45 9.52
C SER A 37 -18.15 10.95 9.19
N LYS A 38 -17.96 11.83 10.16
CA LYS A 38 -18.02 13.28 9.96
C LYS A 38 -16.70 13.96 10.24
N ILE A 39 -16.42 15.01 9.46
CA ILE A 39 -15.32 15.96 9.68
C ILE A 39 -15.89 17.36 9.85
N VAL A 40 -15.17 18.18 10.60
CA VAL A 40 -15.49 19.62 10.79
C VAL A 40 -14.33 20.41 10.18
N THR A 41 -14.66 21.33 9.28
CA THR A 41 -13.67 22.21 8.65
C THR A 41 -13.26 23.33 9.59
N CYS A 42 -12.15 24.00 9.28
CA CYS A 42 -11.77 25.24 9.97
C CYS A 42 -12.77 26.40 9.72
N ASP A 43 -13.60 26.29 8.69
CA ASP A 43 -14.67 27.23 8.39
C ASP A 43 -15.99 26.89 9.14
N HIS A 44 -15.94 25.91 10.05
CA HIS A 44 -17.03 25.42 10.90
C HIS A 44 -18.12 24.62 10.16
N ASP A 45 -17.89 24.22 8.92
CA ASP A 45 -18.79 23.32 8.22
C ASP A 45 -18.63 21.87 8.69
N THR A 46 -19.74 21.17 8.86
CA THR A 46 -19.74 19.73 9.14
C THR A 46 -20.02 18.98 7.84
N LEU A 47 -19.11 18.14 7.43
CA LEU A 47 -19.19 17.34 6.21
C LEU A 47 -19.24 15.85 6.53
N LEU A 48 -19.93 15.09 5.69
CA LEU A 48 -19.85 13.63 5.70
C LEU A 48 -18.61 13.21 4.91
N ASP A 49 -17.70 12.50 5.54
CA ASP A 49 -16.44 12.08 4.94
C ASP A 49 -16.60 10.73 4.24
N TYR A 50 -16.76 10.75 2.92
CA TYR A 50 -16.74 9.54 2.09
C TYR A 50 -15.33 9.10 1.69
N CYS A 51 -14.32 9.94 1.90
CA CYS A 51 -12.94 9.64 1.58
C CYS A 51 -12.27 8.78 2.67
N MET A 52 -12.62 9.04 3.94
CA MET A 52 -12.12 8.30 5.11
C MET A 52 -10.61 8.08 5.08
N GLY A 53 -9.85 9.17 4.80
CA GLY A 53 -8.40 9.12 4.68
C GLY A 53 -7.90 8.22 3.54
N TYR A 54 -8.55 8.27 2.39
CA TYR A 54 -8.32 7.37 1.25
C TYR A 54 -8.43 5.89 1.64
N GLY A 55 -9.47 5.57 2.43
CA GLY A 55 -9.78 4.24 2.89
C GLY A 55 -8.97 3.78 4.10
N ALA A 56 -8.16 4.65 4.73
CA ALA A 56 -7.39 4.27 5.92
C ALA A 56 -8.26 4.18 7.18
N VAL A 57 -9.24 5.07 7.33
CA VAL A 57 -10.04 5.20 8.56
C VAL A 57 -11.28 4.29 8.46
N LEU A 58 -11.08 2.98 8.61
CA LEU A 58 -12.15 1.98 8.41
C LEU A 58 -13.23 2.04 9.49
N LEU A 59 -12.85 2.23 10.75
CA LEU A 59 -13.75 2.25 11.91
C LEU A 59 -14.34 3.63 12.21
N GLY A 60 -13.97 4.63 11.41
CA GLY A 60 -14.37 6.01 11.63
C GLY A 60 -13.31 6.84 12.37
N HIS A 61 -13.44 8.17 12.23
CA HIS A 61 -12.56 9.12 12.91
C HIS A 61 -12.73 9.05 14.43
N ALA A 62 -11.63 9.17 15.16
CA ALA A 62 -11.56 9.17 16.63
C ALA A 62 -12.35 8.01 17.25
N TYR A 63 -12.16 6.79 16.72
CA TYR A 63 -12.79 5.59 17.28
C TYR A 63 -12.31 5.37 18.73
N ALA A 64 -13.27 5.33 19.66
CA ALA A 64 -12.99 5.48 21.09
C ALA A 64 -12.00 4.43 21.62
N GLU A 65 -12.21 3.16 21.28
CA GLU A 65 -11.36 2.06 21.79
C GLU A 65 -9.90 2.20 21.36
N ILE A 66 -9.65 2.64 20.11
CA ILE A 66 -8.29 2.89 19.60
C ILE A 66 -7.69 4.09 20.33
N ILE A 67 -8.44 5.20 20.43
CA ILE A 67 -7.94 6.42 21.07
C ILE A 67 -7.59 6.18 22.53
N ASP A 68 -8.43 5.46 23.27
CA ASP A 68 -8.19 5.19 24.69
C ASP A 68 -7.01 4.22 24.90
N SER A 69 -6.85 3.21 24.05
CA SER A 69 -5.68 2.32 24.06
C SER A 69 -4.37 3.09 23.81
N ILE A 70 -4.39 4.04 22.84
CA ILE A 70 -3.23 4.87 22.55
C ILE A 70 -2.89 5.81 23.70
N LYS A 71 -3.88 6.45 24.32
CA LYS A 71 -3.65 7.29 25.53
C LYS A 71 -2.95 6.51 26.63
N LEU A 72 -3.40 5.28 26.90
CA LEU A 72 -2.76 4.41 27.89
C LEU A 72 -1.32 4.04 27.53
N GLN A 73 -1.02 3.89 26.25
CA GLN A 73 0.33 3.60 25.79
C GLN A 73 1.25 4.83 25.86
N LEU A 74 0.72 6.03 25.60
CA LEU A 74 1.52 7.27 25.67
C LEU A 74 2.15 7.48 27.05
N ASP A 75 1.47 7.09 28.14
CA ASP A 75 1.99 7.17 29.50
C ASP A 75 3.17 6.21 29.75
N LYS A 76 3.33 5.18 28.90
CA LYS A 76 4.43 4.20 28.99
C LYS A 76 5.59 4.50 28.05
N GLY A 77 5.41 5.44 27.12
CA GLY A 77 6.37 5.76 26.06
C GLY A 77 5.96 5.21 24.69
N THR A 78 6.61 5.71 23.64
CA THR A 78 6.20 5.50 22.25
C THR A 78 7.24 4.82 21.38
N LEU A 79 8.53 4.89 21.74
CA LEU A 79 9.62 4.33 20.95
C LEU A 79 10.72 3.78 21.86
N TYR A 80 11.11 2.54 21.61
CA TYR A 80 12.16 1.85 22.34
C TYR A 80 13.20 1.29 21.35
N CYS A 81 14.47 1.23 21.79
CA CYS A 81 15.51 0.55 21.02
C CYS A 81 15.48 -0.98 21.20
N MET A 82 14.45 -1.51 21.80
CA MET A 82 14.26 -2.94 22.11
C MET A 82 12.88 -3.40 21.63
N PRO A 83 12.72 -4.68 21.31
CA PRO A 83 11.41 -5.23 20.92
C PRO A 83 10.40 -5.14 22.06
N THR A 84 9.13 -5.12 21.71
CA THR A 84 8.01 -5.03 22.63
C THR A 84 7.08 -6.24 22.51
N GLU A 85 6.33 -6.53 23.56
CA GLU A 85 5.32 -7.59 23.56
C GLU A 85 4.25 -7.35 22.48
N GLN A 86 3.83 -6.10 22.30
CA GLN A 86 2.80 -5.71 21.31
C GLN A 86 3.21 -6.02 19.88
N GLU A 87 4.52 -5.96 19.53
CA GLU A 87 5.00 -6.37 18.21
C GLU A 87 4.80 -7.87 17.99
N VAL A 88 5.05 -8.68 19.00
CA VAL A 88 4.86 -10.15 18.94
C VAL A 88 3.38 -10.49 18.82
N GLU A 89 2.54 -9.92 19.68
CA GLU A 89 1.09 -10.12 19.67
C GLU A 89 0.47 -9.74 18.32
N LEU A 90 0.88 -8.60 17.74
CA LEU A 90 0.40 -8.17 16.44
C LEU A 90 0.85 -9.13 15.33
N ALA A 91 2.10 -9.56 15.35
CA ALA A 91 2.63 -10.51 14.36
C ALA A 91 1.89 -11.86 14.43
N GLU A 92 1.65 -12.38 15.63
CA GLU A 92 0.87 -13.61 15.86
C GLU A 92 -0.57 -13.47 15.36
N LEU A 93 -1.22 -12.35 15.67
CA LEU A 93 -2.58 -12.06 15.22
C LEU A 93 -2.66 -12.01 13.68
N LEU A 94 -1.72 -11.34 13.02
CA LEU A 94 -1.66 -11.25 11.56
C LEU A 94 -1.40 -12.63 10.93
N CYS A 95 -0.47 -13.42 11.48
CA CYS A 95 -0.22 -14.79 11.01
C CYS A 95 -1.44 -15.71 11.17
N LYS A 96 -2.22 -15.52 12.23
CA LYS A 96 -3.45 -16.29 12.46
C LYS A 96 -4.59 -15.88 11.52
N THR A 97 -4.64 -14.60 11.16
CA THR A 97 -5.79 -13.99 10.48
C THR A 97 -5.65 -14.02 8.96
N ILE A 98 -4.45 -13.80 8.45
CA ILE A 98 -4.20 -13.63 7.02
C ILE A 98 -3.78 -14.95 6.40
N PRO A 99 -4.47 -15.45 5.36
CA PRO A 99 -4.10 -16.68 4.68
C PRO A 99 -2.64 -16.65 4.17
N ASN A 100 -1.96 -17.81 4.27
CA ASN A 100 -0.59 -17.98 3.76
C ASN A 100 0.47 -17.06 4.39
N THR A 101 0.19 -16.50 5.58
CA THR A 101 1.09 -15.66 6.34
C THR A 101 1.72 -16.47 7.47
N GLU A 102 3.03 -16.66 7.41
CA GLU A 102 3.81 -17.38 8.43
C GLU A 102 4.80 -16.48 9.15
N MET A 103 5.17 -15.37 8.52
CA MET A 103 6.05 -14.34 9.05
C MET A 103 5.55 -12.95 8.66
N VAL A 104 5.76 -12.00 9.56
CA VAL A 104 5.35 -10.60 9.39
C VAL A 104 6.50 -9.68 9.79
N ARG A 105 6.67 -8.59 9.05
CA ARG A 105 7.47 -7.44 9.47
C ARG A 105 6.60 -6.21 9.51
N ILE A 106 6.59 -5.56 10.66
CA ILE A 106 5.83 -4.32 10.92
C ILE A 106 6.63 -3.12 10.42
N MET A 107 5.95 -2.16 9.82
CA MET A 107 6.50 -0.94 9.25
C MET A 107 5.56 0.24 9.48
N THR A 108 5.99 1.43 9.08
CA THR A 108 5.24 2.66 9.32
C THR A 108 4.29 3.00 8.17
N THR A 109 4.73 2.84 6.92
CA THR A 109 3.96 3.27 5.75
C THR A 109 3.76 2.16 4.72
N GLY A 110 2.67 2.26 3.93
CA GLY A 110 2.44 1.33 2.83
C GLY A 110 3.56 1.34 1.78
N SER A 111 4.19 2.50 1.53
CA SER A 111 5.34 2.60 0.61
C SER A 111 6.55 1.80 1.14
N GLU A 112 6.80 1.83 2.43
CA GLU A 112 7.84 0.97 3.04
C GLU A 112 7.50 -0.50 2.89
N ALA A 113 6.26 -0.89 3.17
CA ALA A 113 5.82 -2.28 3.07
C ALA A 113 6.01 -2.82 1.64
N THR A 114 5.59 -2.10 0.62
CA THR A 114 5.74 -2.52 -0.77
C THR A 114 7.20 -2.51 -1.23
N MET A 115 7.99 -1.51 -0.82
CA MET A 115 9.42 -1.46 -1.09
C MET A 115 10.15 -2.68 -0.49
N HIS A 116 9.85 -3.04 0.75
CA HIS A 116 10.43 -4.21 1.40
C HIS A 116 9.93 -5.52 0.79
N ALA A 117 8.67 -5.61 0.36
CA ALA A 117 8.13 -6.78 -0.35
C ALA A 117 8.90 -7.04 -1.66
N ILE A 118 9.14 -5.99 -2.47
CA ILE A 118 9.91 -6.09 -3.70
C ILE A 118 11.37 -6.44 -3.42
N ARG A 119 11.99 -5.81 -2.41
CA ARG A 119 13.37 -6.10 -2.01
C ARG A 119 13.51 -7.56 -1.55
N LEU A 120 12.57 -8.04 -0.75
CA LEU A 120 12.51 -9.44 -0.32
C LEU A 120 12.41 -10.38 -1.53
N ALA A 121 11.54 -10.08 -2.49
CA ALA A 121 11.39 -10.87 -3.69
C ALA A 121 12.66 -10.89 -4.56
N LYS A 122 13.30 -9.74 -4.77
CA LYS A 122 14.58 -9.64 -5.48
C LYS A 122 15.70 -10.43 -4.77
N SER A 123 15.77 -10.33 -3.43
CA SER A 123 16.75 -11.06 -2.62
C SER A 123 16.54 -12.58 -2.69
N PHE A 124 15.32 -13.03 -2.56
CA PHE A 124 14.97 -14.46 -2.57
C PHE A 124 15.22 -15.11 -3.93
N THR A 125 14.84 -14.44 -5.02
CA THR A 125 14.93 -14.98 -6.38
C THR A 125 16.30 -14.73 -7.02
N SER A 126 17.11 -13.83 -6.49
CA SER A 126 18.34 -13.31 -7.12
C SER A 126 18.09 -12.70 -8.51
N LYS A 127 16.87 -12.29 -8.79
CA LYS A 127 16.43 -11.65 -10.05
C LYS A 127 16.23 -10.14 -9.85
N LYS A 128 16.15 -9.36 -10.95
CA LYS A 128 16.19 -7.90 -10.87
C LYS A 128 14.88 -7.22 -11.28
N LYS A 129 14.17 -7.77 -12.28
CA LYS A 129 13.00 -7.13 -12.84
C LYS A 129 11.75 -7.35 -11.99
N ILE A 130 10.87 -6.37 -12.04
CA ILE A 130 9.54 -6.45 -11.44
C ILE A 130 8.49 -6.22 -12.53
N VAL A 131 7.34 -6.84 -12.38
CA VAL A 131 6.17 -6.59 -13.21
C VAL A 131 5.12 -5.89 -12.36
N LYS A 132 4.52 -4.84 -12.88
CA LYS A 132 3.35 -4.17 -12.30
C LYS A 132 2.31 -3.90 -13.37
N PHE A 133 1.09 -3.59 -12.95
CA PHE A 133 0.03 -3.19 -13.86
C PHE A 133 -0.04 -1.67 -14.03
N ASP A 134 -0.36 -1.24 -15.25
CA ASP A 134 -0.59 0.15 -15.60
C ASP A 134 -1.67 0.75 -14.69
N GLY A 135 -1.43 1.96 -14.20
CA GLY A 135 -2.29 2.65 -13.23
C GLY A 135 -2.19 2.15 -11.79
N GLY A 136 -1.51 1.01 -11.51
CA GLY A 136 -1.30 0.51 -10.15
C GLY A 136 -0.42 1.46 -9.33
N TYR A 137 -0.85 1.76 -8.09
CA TYR A 137 -0.09 2.60 -7.16
C TYR A 137 0.44 1.76 -5.99
N HIS A 138 1.76 1.63 -5.92
CA HIS A 138 2.44 0.80 -4.92
C HIS A 138 3.38 1.60 -4.01
N GLY A 139 3.17 2.89 -3.88
CA GLY A 139 3.99 3.77 -3.06
C GLY A 139 4.75 4.82 -3.87
N SER A 140 5.51 5.68 -3.18
CA SER A 140 6.18 6.85 -3.75
C SER A 140 7.70 6.67 -3.83
N TYR A 141 8.16 5.59 -4.45
CA TYR A 141 9.57 5.34 -4.73
C TYR A 141 9.77 4.90 -6.19
N ASP A 142 10.97 5.09 -6.72
CA ASP A 142 11.27 5.08 -8.16
C ASP A 142 10.81 3.80 -8.88
N ASP A 143 11.09 2.62 -8.31
CA ASP A 143 10.77 1.33 -8.95
C ASP A 143 9.28 1.18 -9.30
N VAL A 144 8.37 1.86 -8.61
CA VAL A 144 6.92 1.67 -8.76
C VAL A 144 6.15 2.89 -9.24
N LEU A 145 6.79 4.06 -9.35
CA LEU A 145 6.16 5.29 -9.85
C LEU A 145 5.94 5.28 -11.36
N VAL A 146 6.57 4.36 -12.09
CA VAL A 146 6.35 4.19 -13.54
C VAL A 146 4.88 3.86 -13.79
N ASN A 147 4.20 4.69 -14.59
CA ASN A 147 2.77 4.54 -14.93
C ASN A 147 1.90 4.28 -13.68
N ALA A 148 2.19 4.95 -12.57
CA ALA A 148 1.34 4.92 -11.40
C ALA A 148 0.08 5.76 -11.64
N GLY A 149 -1.07 5.31 -11.09
CA GLY A 149 -2.35 6.00 -11.26
C GLY A 149 -2.42 7.32 -10.52
N SER A 150 -3.61 7.72 -10.06
CA SER A 150 -3.91 9.05 -9.49
C SER A 150 -3.06 9.48 -8.29
N GLY A 151 -2.28 8.57 -7.70
CA GLY A 151 -1.28 8.88 -6.67
C GLY A 151 -0.01 9.52 -7.21
N ALA A 152 0.25 9.41 -8.52
CA ALA A 152 1.32 10.12 -9.22
C ALA A 152 0.70 11.30 -9.98
N THR A 153 1.34 12.46 -9.93
CA THR A 153 0.94 13.63 -10.71
C THR A 153 1.21 13.40 -12.19
N GLU A 154 0.25 13.74 -13.05
CA GLU A 154 0.31 13.61 -14.51
C GLU A 154 1.47 14.38 -15.18
N SER A 155 2.18 15.20 -14.44
CA SER A 155 3.24 16.08 -14.97
C SER A 155 4.46 16.08 -14.07
N SER A 156 5.13 14.96 -13.95
CA SER A 156 6.46 15.00 -13.36
C SER A 156 7.51 15.14 -14.47
N PRO A 157 8.29 16.23 -14.52
CA PRO A 157 9.49 16.31 -15.35
C PRO A 157 10.60 15.36 -14.88
N VAL A 158 10.22 14.33 -14.11
CA VAL A 158 11.08 13.33 -13.49
C VAL A 158 11.30 12.12 -14.44
N GLU A 159 10.74 12.16 -15.66
CA GLU A 159 10.90 11.08 -16.64
C GLU A 159 12.37 10.69 -16.86
N ASP A 160 13.28 11.66 -16.92
CA ASP A 160 14.71 11.39 -17.13
C ASP A 160 15.42 10.82 -15.90
N ILE A 161 15.00 11.17 -14.69
CA ILE A 161 15.61 10.68 -13.43
C ILE A 161 15.09 9.27 -13.09
N LEU A 162 13.81 9.01 -13.34
CA LEU A 162 13.20 7.68 -13.12
C LEU A 162 13.68 6.65 -14.14
N PHE A 163 14.30 7.08 -15.24
CA PHE A 163 14.65 6.21 -16.36
C PHE A 163 15.58 5.05 -15.99
N GLU A 164 16.54 5.26 -15.08
CA GLU A 164 17.45 4.19 -14.64
C GLU A 164 16.75 3.16 -13.76
N SER A 165 15.93 3.59 -12.80
CA SER A 165 15.13 2.71 -11.95
C SER A 165 14.02 2.03 -12.77
N ALA A 166 13.43 2.76 -13.71
CA ALA A 166 12.41 2.30 -14.63
C ALA A 166 12.84 1.12 -15.53
N LYS A 167 14.14 0.99 -15.84
CA LYS A 167 14.66 -0.11 -16.68
C LYS A 167 14.33 -1.51 -16.15
N ASN A 168 14.15 -1.65 -14.86
CA ASN A 168 13.85 -2.92 -14.21
C ASN A 168 12.35 -3.11 -13.93
N THR A 169 11.51 -2.15 -14.30
CA THR A 169 10.06 -2.21 -14.09
C THR A 169 9.34 -2.40 -15.41
N LEU A 170 8.68 -3.53 -15.52
CA LEU A 170 7.89 -3.91 -16.69
C LEU A 170 6.42 -3.61 -16.38
N VAL A 171 5.79 -2.81 -17.24
CA VAL A 171 4.39 -2.39 -17.05
C VAL A 171 3.52 -3.03 -18.11
N ILE A 172 2.41 -3.64 -17.71
CA ILE A 172 1.43 -4.26 -18.59
C ILE A 172 0.00 -3.80 -18.23
N PRO A 173 -0.96 -3.83 -19.17
CA PRO A 173 -2.33 -3.46 -18.87
C PRO A 173 -2.98 -4.40 -17.84
N TYR A 174 -3.78 -3.84 -16.93
CA TYR A 174 -4.56 -4.63 -15.98
C TYR A 174 -5.65 -5.44 -16.72
N ASN A 175 -5.90 -6.67 -16.31
CA ASN A 175 -6.80 -7.61 -16.98
C ASN A 175 -6.33 -8.11 -18.36
N ASP A 176 -5.06 -7.93 -18.72
CA ASP A 176 -4.46 -8.46 -19.93
C ASP A 176 -3.47 -9.61 -19.62
N LEU A 177 -3.98 -10.83 -19.68
CA LEU A 177 -3.18 -12.04 -19.45
C LEU A 177 -2.25 -12.34 -20.64
N THR A 178 -2.62 -11.94 -21.84
CA THR A 178 -1.79 -12.16 -23.05
C THR A 178 -0.49 -11.39 -22.94
N ALA A 179 -0.57 -10.12 -22.53
CA ALA A 179 0.62 -9.31 -22.29
C ALA A 179 1.54 -9.93 -21.22
N LEU A 180 0.97 -10.51 -20.15
CA LEU A 180 1.77 -11.20 -19.12
C LEU A 180 2.43 -12.47 -19.68
N GLU A 181 1.68 -13.31 -20.43
CA GLU A 181 2.20 -14.54 -21.02
C GLU A 181 3.31 -14.30 -22.05
N GLU A 182 3.21 -13.22 -22.82
CA GLU A 182 4.27 -12.80 -23.76
C GLU A 182 5.50 -12.29 -23.01
N LEU A 183 5.28 -11.47 -21.97
CA LEU A 183 6.35 -10.87 -21.20
C LEU A 183 7.23 -11.91 -20.48
N VAL A 184 6.62 -12.94 -19.87
CA VAL A 184 7.37 -14.00 -19.17
C VAL A 184 8.16 -14.90 -20.14
N LYS A 185 7.80 -14.99 -21.42
CA LYS A 185 8.58 -15.71 -22.43
C LYS A 185 9.85 -14.95 -22.82
N ILE A 186 9.80 -13.61 -22.78
CA ILE A 186 10.92 -12.75 -23.21
C ILE A 186 11.91 -12.53 -22.07
N HIS A 187 11.42 -12.45 -20.80
CA HIS A 187 12.21 -12.08 -19.63
C HIS A 187 12.30 -13.23 -18.62
N SER A 188 13.48 -13.81 -18.48
CA SER A 188 13.75 -14.87 -17.48
C SER A 188 14.17 -14.33 -16.12
N ASP A 189 14.45 -13.02 -16.00
CA ASP A 189 15.02 -12.36 -14.81
C ASP A 189 13.96 -11.57 -13.99
N ILE A 190 12.68 -11.95 -14.09
CA ILE A 190 11.60 -11.35 -13.31
C ILE A 190 11.59 -11.93 -11.90
N ALA A 191 11.79 -11.07 -10.90
CA ALA A 191 11.77 -11.42 -9.48
C ALA A 191 10.34 -11.59 -8.96
N CYS A 192 9.47 -10.65 -9.28
CA CYS A 192 8.10 -10.64 -8.80
C CYS A 192 7.14 -9.91 -9.75
N LEU A 193 5.87 -10.24 -9.57
CA LEU A 193 4.73 -9.47 -10.06
C LEU A 193 4.00 -8.89 -8.86
N ILE A 194 3.84 -7.57 -8.81
CA ILE A 194 3.06 -6.88 -7.79
C ILE A 194 1.72 -6.42 -8.38
N VAL A 195 0.64 -6.66 -7.65
CA VAL A 195 -0.72 -6.34 -8.09
C VAL A 195 -1.60 -5.89 -6.94
N GLU A 196 -2.38 -4.81 -7.13
CA GLU A 196 -3.57 -4.55 -6.34
C GLU A 196 -4.65 -5.56 -6.79
N PRO A 197 -5.16 -6.45 -5.93
CA PRO A 197 -6.19 -7.45 -6.34
C PRO A 197 -7.46 -6.82 -6.90
N ILE A 198 -7.83 -5.63 -6.42
CA ILE A 198 -8.75 -4.69 -7.05
C ILE A 198 -7.96 -3.41 -7.28
N LEU A 199 -7.89 -2.95 -8.52
CA LEU A 199 -7.13 -1.75 -8.86
C LEU A 199 -7.87 -0.51 -8.34
N ALA A 200 -7.67 -0.22 -7.05
CA ALA A 200 -8.46 0.76 -6.33
C ALA A 200 -8.14 2.20 -6.76
N ASN A 201 -6.89 2.45 -7.09
CA ASN A 201 -6.39 3.79 -7.41
C ASN A 201 -6.86 4.31 -8.79
N MET A 202 -7.43 3.44 -9.63
CA MET A 202 -7.96 3.76 -10.96
C MET A 202 -9.49 3.65 -11.04
N GLY A 203 -10.19 3.90 -9.94
CA GLY A 203 -11.65 3.88 -9.91
C GLY A 203 -12.26 2.50 -9.64
N LEU A 204 -11.57 1.66 -8.85
CA LEU A 204 -12.06 0.34 -8.41
C LEU A 204 -12.25 -0.64 -9.57
N ILE A 205 -11.24 -0.81 -10.41
CA ILE A 205 -11.30 -1.79 -11.50
C ILE A 205 -11.24 -3.21 -10.92
N ILE A 206 -12.33 -3.93 -11.09
CA ILE A 206 -12.48 -5.30 -10.62
C ILE A 206 -11.71 -6.27 -11.57
N PRO A 207 -11.02 -7.28 -11.03
CA PRO A 207 -10.38 -8.28 -11.87
C PRO A 207 -11.45 -9.06 -12.67
N LYS A 208 -11.19 -9.31 -13.94
CA LYS A 208 -12.02 -10.21 -14.75
C LYS A 208 -12.02 -11.61 -14.14
N GLN A 209 -13.05 -12.39 -14.51
CA GLN A 209 -13.14 -13.80 -14.07
C GLN A 209 -11.83 -14.55 -14.35
N ASP A 210 -11.35 -15.30 -13.39
CA ASP A 210 -10.11 -16.10 -13.41
C ASP A 210 -8.79 -15.32 -13.58
N PHE A 211 -8.81 -13.98 -13.68
CA PHE A 211 -7.60 -13.18 -13.89
C PHE A 211 -6.56 -13.44 -12.79
N LEU A 212 -6.95 -13.34 -11.51
CA LEU A 212 -6.03 -13.56 -10.40
C LEU A 212 -5.55 -15.03 -10.30
N ASN A 213 -6.42 -16.00 -10.58
CA ASN A 213 -6.04 -17.43 -10.64
C ASN A 213 -4.99 -17.68 -11.75
N ARG A 214 -5.18 -17.07 -12.91
CA ARG A 214 -4.25 -17.17 -14.02
C ARG A 214 -2.91 -16.50 -13.72
N ILE A 215 -2.91 -15.32 -13.10
CA ILE A 215 -1.69 -14.66 -12.60
C ILE A 215 -0.96 -15.59 -11.64
N ARG A 216 -1.64 -16.16 -10.64
CA ARG A 216 -1.01 -17.08 -9.69
C ARG A 216 -0.33 -18.25 -10.39
N ARG A 217 -1.02 -18.88 -11.34
CA ARG A 217 -0.47 -20.00 -12.08
C ARG A 217 0.74 -19.60 -12.93
N ILE A 218 0.63 -18.51 -13.72
CA ILE A 218 1.72 -18.03 -14.57
C ILE A 218 2.97 -17.69 -13.71
N THR A 219 2.79 -17.01 -12.59
CA THR A 219 3.91 -16.66 -11.70
C THR A 219 4.58 -17.89 -11.11
N GLU A 220 3.80 -18.87 -10.67
CA GLU A 220 4.31 -20.13 -10.11
C GLU A 220 5.08 -20.95 -11.14
N GLU A 221 4.53 -21.14 -12.35
CA GLU A 221 5.16 -21.89 -13.44
C GLU A 221 6.49 -21.26 -13.91
N ASN A 222 6.69 -19.94 -13.72
CA ASN A 222 7.88 -19.22 -14.17
C ASN A 222 8.85 -18.84 -13.00
N GLY A 223 8.59 -19.31 -11.78
CA GLY A 223 9.42 -19.00 -10.62
C GLY A 223 9.50 -17.49 -10.33
N ILE A 224 8.36 -16.82 -10.49
CA ILE A 224 8.11 -15.40 -10.20
C ILE A 224 7.32 -15.32 -8.91
N LEU A 225 7.72 -14.48 -7.95
CA LEU A 225 6.94 -14.30 -6.73
C LEU A 225 5.73 -13.40 -6.99
N LEU A 226 4.56 -13.83 -6.53
CA LEU A 226 3.35 -13.03 -6.57
C LEU A 226 3.24 -12.19 -5.28
N ILE A 227 3.21 -10.87 -5.45
CA ILE A 227 2.97 -9.92 -4.36
C ILE A 227 1.56 -9.35 -4.51
N PHE A 228 0.71 -9.56 -3.51
CA PHE A 228 -0.55 -8.85 -3.38
C PHE A 228 -0.33 -7.56 -2.59
N ASP A 229 -0.57 -6.44 -3.25
CA ASP A 229 -0.67 -5.15 -2.58
C ASP A 229 -2.08 -5.01 -1.99
N GLU A 230 -2.18 -5.39 -0.73
CA GLU A 230 -3.41 -5.34 0.06
C GLU A 230 -3.53 -4.06 0.89
N ILE A 231 -2.79 -3.02 0.55
CA ILE A 231 -2.83 -1.73 1.26
C ILE A 231 -4.25 -1.15 1.29
N VAL A 232 -5.03 -1.35 0.23
CA VAL A 232 -6.44 -0.91 0.16
C VAL A 232 -7.40 -2.04 0.50
N THR A 233 -7.16 -3.24 -0.01
CA THR A 233 -8.09 -4.38 0.06
C THR A 233 -8.02 -5.14 1.37
N GLY A 234 -6.87 -5.11 2.07
CA GLY A 234 -6.66 -5.77 3.36
C GLY A 234 -7.64 -5.29 4.42
N PHE A 235 -8.25 -6.21 5.14
CA PHE A 235 -9.27 -5.98 6.18
C PHE A 235 -10.55 -5.30 5.66
N ARG A 236 -10.68 -5.10 4.36
CA ARG A 236 -11.80 -4.39 3.74
C ARG A 236 -12.79 -5.32 3.04
N LEU A 237 -12.32 -6.28 2.26
CA LEU A 237 -13.16 -7.26 1.57
C LEU A 237 -13.54 -8.42 2.49
N SER A 238 -12.59 -8.85 3.31
CA SER A 238 -12.72 -9.83 4.38
C SER A 238 -11.63 -9.56 5.41
N ILE A 239 -11.64 -10.27 6.53
CA ILE A 239 -10.61 -10.15 7.57
C ILE A 239 -9.24 -10.54 7.02
N GLY A 240 -9.16 -11.59 6.20
CA GLY A 240 -7.93 -12.01 5.53
C GLY A 240 -7.66 -11.29 4.20
N GLY A 241 -8.37 -10.18 3.92
CA GLY A 241 -8.17 -9.35 2.74
C GLY A 241 -8.70 -9.98 1.43
N ALA A 242 -8.17 -9.49 0.31
CA ALA A 242 -8.49 -10.00 -1.02
C ALA A 242 -7.98 -11.43 -1.21
N SER A 243 -6.89 -11.80 -0.56
CA SER A 243 -6.35 -13.16 -0.57
C SER A 243 -7.40 -14.18 -0.11
N GLU A 244 -8.10 -13.90 0.98
CA GLU A 244 -9.20 -14.72 1.47
C GLU A 244 -10.43 -14.63 0.55
N TYR A 245 -10.82 -13.40 0.19
CA TYR A 245 -12.01 -13.16 -0.61
C TYR A 245 -11.99 -13.87 -1.97
N PHE A 246 -10.85 -13.83 -2.67
CA PHE A 246 -10.68 -14.48 -3.98
C PHE A 246 -10.14 -15.91 -3.89
N GLY A 247 -9.76 -16.39 -2.70
CA GLY A 247 -9.17 -17.71 -2.51
C GLY A 247 -7.77 -17.87 -3.14
N ILE A 248 -7.04 -16.78 -3.31
CA ILE A 248 -5.71 -16.76 -3.92
C ILE A 248 -4.64 -16.71 -2.82
N ARG A 249 -3.57 -17.47 -2.98
CA ARG A 249 -2.42 -17.48 -2.06
C ARG A 249 -1.21 -16.81 -2.70
N PRO A 250 -0.98 -15.52 -2.47
CA PRO A 250 0.25 -14.87 -2.90
C PRO A 250 1.47 -15.39 -2.12
N ASP A 251 2.66 -15.11 -2.61
CA ASP A 251 3.91 -15.42 -1.91
C ASP A 251 4.21 -14.39 -0.83
N ILE A 252 3.87 -13.13 -1.10
CA ILE A 252 4.06 -11.98 -0.22
C ILE A 252 2.78 -11.12 -0.28
N SER A 253 2.39 -10.53 0.84
CA SER A 253 1.32 -9.53 0.89
C SER A 253 1.76 -8.31 1.68
N THR A 254 1.24 -7.13 1.29
CA THR A 254 1.50 -5.87 2.00
C THR A 254 0.20 -5.28 2.53
N PHE A 255 0.23 -4.79 3.76
CA PHE A 255 -0.92 -4.24 4.48
C PHE A 255 -0.62 -2.84 5.00
N GLY A 256 -1.64 -2.02 5.15
CA GLY A 256 -1.56 -0.68 5.69
C GLY A 256 -2.97 -0.09 5.84
N LYS A 257 -3.11 1.22 5.74
CA LYS A 257 -4.41 1.91 5.79
C LYS A 257 -5.32 1.39 6.90
N ALA A 258 -6.27 0.49 6.59
CA ALA A 258 -7.23 -0.05 7.54
C ALA A 258 -6.58 -0.74 8.74
N LEU A 259 -5.40 -1.36 8.57
CA LEU A 259 -4.62 -1.97 9.64
C LEU A 259 -4.33 -0.97 10.78
N GLY A 260 -4.00 0.27 10.43
CA GLY A 260 -3.69 1.32 11.40
C GLY A 260 -4.87 2.25 11.73
N ASN A 261 -6.01 2.13 11.02
CA ASN A 261 -7.16 3.04 11.16
C ASN A 261 -6.77 4.53 11.22
N GLY A 262 -5.82 4.94 10.35
CA GLY A 262 -5.32 6.33 10.29
C GLY A 262 -4.01 6.56 11.03
N PHE A 263 -3.54 5.62 11.86
CA PHE A 263 -2.22 5.66 12.47
C PHE A 263 -1.15 5.10 11.53
N PRO A 264 0.13 5.52 11.69
CA PRO A 264 1.23 5.08 10.86
C PRO A 264 1.62 3.62 11.19
N LEU A 265 0.92 2.68 10.55
CA LEU A 265 1.11 1.25 10.70
C LEU A 265 0.94 0.55 9.37
N SER A 266 1.89 -0.29 9.02
CA SER A 266 1.86 -1.16 7.85
C SER A 266 2.60 -2.46 8.14
N ALA A 267 2.47 -3.43 7.27
CA ALA A 267 3.13 -4.71 7.41
C ALA A 267 3.42 -5.33 6.04
N VAL A 268 4.49 -6.09 5.97
CA VAL A 268 4.74 -7.05 4.90
C VAL A 268 4.68 -8.46 5.51
N SER A 269 4.00 -9.37 4.83
CA SER A 269 3.83 -10.75 5.26
C SER A 269 4.20 -11.74 4.16
N GLY A 270 4.56 -12.96 4.55
CA GLY A 270 4.90 -14.01 3.60
C GLY A 270 5.27 -15.32 4.28
N ARG A 271 5.78 -16.27 3.49
CA ARG A 271 6.11 -17.62 3.94
C ARG A 271 7.44 -17.68 4.71
N LYS A 272 7.53 -18.57 5.69
CA LYS A 272 8.75 -18.82 6.48
C LYS A 272 9.92 -19.32 5.63
N GLY A 273 9.65 -20.03 4.53
CA GLY A 273 10.68 -20.50 3.62
C GLY A 273 11.59 -19.42 3.02
N MET A 274 11.23 -18.14 3.15
CA MET A 274 12.04 -16.99 2.77
C MET A 274 12.89 -16.43 3.93
N SER A 275 13.06 -17.15 5.06
CA SER A 275 13.64 -16.64 6.32
C SER A 275 14.98 -15.93 6.15
N ASN A 276 15.92 -16.52 5.40
CA ASN A 276 17.24 -15.91 5.20
C ASN A 276 17.16 -14.58 4.44
N SER A 277 16.26 -14.50 3.45
CA SER A 277 16.03 -13.27 2.69
C SER A 277 15.33 -12.20 3.51
N TRP A 278 14.49 -12.59 4.50
CA TRP A 278 13.88 -11.65 5.44
C TRP A 278 14.92 -10.89 6.26
N ILE A 279 16.01 -11.57 6.67
CA ILE A 279 17.09 -10.94 7.44
C ILE A 279 17.99 -10.10 6.53
N SER A 280 18.34 -10.60 5.36
CA SER A 280 19.28 -9.93 4.44
C SER A 280 18.67 -8.78 3.64
N SER A 281 17.34 -8.63 3.64
CA SER A 281 16.63 -7.54 2.94
C SER A 281 16.45 -6.26 3.78
N ILE A 282 17.08 -6.21 4.97
CA ILE A 282 17.05 -5.01 5.85
C ILE A 282 18.04 -3.96 5.37
#